data_c5c1776170e27f9d47354ed44dda9127
#
_entry.id   c5c1776170e27f9d47354ed44dda9127
#
_cell.length_a   1.000
_cell.length_b   1.000
_cell.length_c   1.000
_cell.angle_alpha   90.00
_cell.angle_beta   90.00
_cell.angle_gamma   90.00
#
_symmetry.space_group_name_H-M   'P 1'
#
loop_
_entity.id
_entity.type
_entity.pdbx_description
1 polymer ?
#
loop_
_entity_poly.entity_id
_entity_poly.type
_entity_poly.pdbx_seq_one_letter_code
_entity_poly.pdbx_strand_id
1 'polypeptide(L)'
;MISLILKEETKQEHDKTEESLQSNKIFDKSYTLENYKNLLIHNYFLVSKYEPQVNKFLHKYPELKLDTRRKILAITTDLNNLNVDINNDSIADNLDNEAEAFGALYVMEGSTLGGNVIMKQLRKNPAFEDITFNYFGIYGDKSGLMWQDFKAF
;
A
#
# COMPACT_ATOMS: atom_id res chain seq x y z
N MET A 1 11.52 -18.31 -2.23
CA MET A 1 12.82 -17.90 -2.79
C MET A 1 12.73 -16.57 -3.54
N ILE A 2 11.84 -16.39 -4.52
CA ILE A 2 11.65 -15.12 -5.24
C ILE A 2 11.37 -13.95 -4.32
N SER A 3 10.54 -14.14 -3.29
CA SER A 3 10.21 -13.08 -2.32
C SER A 3 11.41 -12.59 -1.50
N LEU A 4 12.38 -13.45 -1.23
CA LEU A 4 13.62 -13.05 -0.54
C LEU A 4 14.52 -12.23 -1.46
N ILE A 5 14.66 -12.66 -2.72
CA ILE A 5 15.44 -11.93 -3.72
C ILE A 5 14.84 -10.55 -3.95
N LEU A 6 13.52 -10.46 -4.13
CA LEU A 6 12.83 -9.18 -4.30
C LEU A 6 13.03 -8.27 -3.09
N LYS A 7 12.96 -8.80 -1.88
CA LYS A 7 13.21 -8.03 -0.65
C LYS A 7 14.63 -7.46 -0.60
N GLU A 8 15.63 -8.23 -0.97
CA GLU A 8 17.02 -7.79 -0.99
C GLU A 8 17.28 -6.74 -2.09
N GLU A 9 16.83 -7.02 -3.31
CA GLU A 9 17.04 -6.15 -4.47
C GLU A 9 16.30 -4.81 -4.37
N THR A 10 15.17 -4.77 -3.68
CA THR A 10 14.38 -3.53 -3.52
C THR A 10 14.64 -2.80 -2.21
N LYS A 11 15.52 -3.31 -1.34
CA LYS A 11 15.77 -2.74 -0.02
C LYS A 11 16.17 -1.28 -0.06
N GLN A 12 17.08 -0.92 -0.96
CA GLN A 12 17.58 0.45 -1.05
C GLN A 12 16.45 1.43 -1.43
N GLU A 13 15.61 1.06 -2.38
CA GLU A 13 14.47 1.89 -2.80
C GLU A 13 13.40 1.99 -1.71
N HIS A 14 13.17 0.91 -0.99
CA HIS A 14 12.28 0.88 0.17
C HIS A 14 12.77 1.83 1.27
N ASP A 15 14.05 1.76 1.62
CA ASP A 15 14.66 2.62 2.65
C ASP A 15 14.58 4.11 2.26
N LYS A 16 14.86 4.44 1.00
CA LYS A 16 14.71 5.82 0.48
C LYS A 16 13.26 6.32 0.55
N THR A 17 12.30 5.46 0.22
CA THR A 17 10.88 5.81 0.29
C THR A 17 10.45 6.07 1.72
N GLU A 18 10.85 5.22 2.67
CA GLU A 18 10.55 5.42 4.09
C GLU A 18 11.15 6.74 4.62
N GLU A 19 12.37 7.06 4.25
CA GLU A 19 13.02 8.31 4.61
C GLU A 19 12.28 9.52 4.04
N SER A 20 11.93 9.48 2.76
CA SER A 20 11.17 10.54 2.08
C SER A 20 9.80 10.78 2.72
N LEU A 21 9.13 9.75 3.17
CA LEU A 21 7.82 9.81 3.83
C LEU A 21 7.91 10.06 5.33
N GLN A 22 9.10 10.24 5.88
CA GLN A 22 9.34 10.49 7.30
C GLN A 22 8.77 9.41 8.23
N SER A 23 8.82 8.14 7.79
CA SER A 23 8.24 7.00 8.48
C SER A 23 8.80 6.77 9.89
N ASN A 24 10.03 7.23 10.17
CA ASN A 24 10.64 7.20 11.49
C ASN A 24 9.84 7.97 12.55
N LYS A 25 9.12 9.03 12.16
CA LYS A 25 8.29 9.84 13.07
C LYS A 25 7.02 9.13 13.56
N ILE A 26 6.62 8.05 12.92
CA ILE A 26 5.45 7.27 13.32
C ILE A 26 5.64 6.70 14.72
N PHE A 27 6.83 6.20 15.03
CA PHE A 27 7.13 5.52 16.29
C PHE A 27 7.37 6.48 17.47
N ASP A 28 7.78 7.71 17.23
CA ASP A 28 8.03 8.71 18.27
C ASP A 28 6.85 9.67 18.52
N LYS A 29 5.70 9.41 17.90
CA LYS A 29 4.48 10.22 17.98
C LYS A 29 4.62 11.65 17.44
N SER A 30 5.67 11.96 16.72
CA SER A 30 5.84 13.25 16.03
C SER A 30 5.21 13.29 14.65
N TYR A 31 4.65 12.17 14.19
CA TYR A 31 3.97 12.05 12.91
C TYR A 31 2.69 12.90 12.90
N THR A 32 2.60 13.81 11.93
CA THR A 32 1.48 14.73 11.81
C THR A 32 0.39 14.18 10.90
N LEU A 33 -0.80 14.75 10.99
CA LEU A 33 -1.89 14.45 10.05
C LEU A 33 -1.48 14.78 8.61
N GLU A 34 -0.71 15.84 8.41
CA GLU A 34 -0.18 16.22 7.09
C GLU A 34 0.80 15.16 6.54
N ASN A 35 1.67 14.62 7.39
CA ASN A 35 2.53 13.49 7.02
C ASN A 35 1.69 12.29 6.57
N TYR A 36 0.60 11.99 7.28
CA TYR A 36 -0.30 10.91 6.95
C TYR A 36 -1.03 11.13 5.61
N LYS A 37 -1.51 12.34 5.36
CA LYS A 37 -2.10 12.71 4.06
C LYS A 37 -1.11 12.47 2.92
N ASN A 38 0.13 12.90 3.09
CA ASN A 38 1.18 12.68 2.08
C ASN A 38 1.45 11.19 1.84
N LEU A 39 1.45 10.38 2.90
CA LEU A 39 1.60 8.93 2.80
C LEU A 39 0.43 8.30 2.03
N LEU A 40 -0.80 8.72 2.31
CA LEU A 40 -1.98 8.25 1.57
C LEU A 40 -1.94 8.66 0.10
N ILE A 41 -1.57 9.90 -0.20
CA ILE A 41 -1.45 10.39 -1.58
C ILE A 41 -0.42 9.56 -2.35
N HIS A 42 0.72 9.29 -1.76
CA HIS A 42 1.76 8.43 -2.36
C HIS A 42 1.21 7.04 -2.69
N ASN A 43 0.53 6.40 -1.73
CA ASN A 43 -0.06 5.09 -1.94
C ASN A 43 -1.23 5.12 -2.93
N TYR A 44 -1.99 6.22 -2.98
CA TYR A 44 -3.05 6.40 -3.97
C TYR A 44 -2.51 6.38 -5.40
N PHE A 45 -1.42 7.09 -5.66
CA PHE A 45 -0.79 7.06 -6.98
C PHE A 45 -0.33 5.65 -7.35
N LEU A 46 0.24 4.92 -6.41
CA LEU A 46 0.62 3.53 -6.61
C LEU A 46 -0.59 2.65 -6.96
N VAL A 47 -1.63 2.70 -6.15
CA VAL A 47 -2.83 1.86 -6.30
C VAL A 47 -3.60 2.24 -7.57
N SER A 48 -3.89 3.52 -7.78
CA SER A 48 -4.66 3.99 -8.94
C SER A 48 -4.00 3.67 -10.27
N LYS A 49 -2.67 3.71 -10.30
CA LYS A 49 -1.86 3.42 -11.48
C LYS A 49 -1.77 1.94 -11.80
N TYR A 50 -1.44 1.14 -10.79
CA TYR A 50 -1.05 -0.25 -11.00
C TYR A 50 -2.17 -1.27 -10.79
N GLU A 51 -3.15 -1.02 -9.93
CA GLU A 51 -4.22 -2.00 -9.68
C GLU A 51 -4.99 -2.38 -10.95
N PRO A 52 -5.40 -1.44 -11.84
CA PRO A 52 -6.04 -1.79 -13.10
C PRO A 52 -5.13 -2.59 -14.03
N GLN A 53 -3.83 -2.26 -14.07
CA GLN A 53 -2.87 -2.93 -14.93
C GLN A 53 -2.56 -4.35 -14.41
N VAL A 54 -2.41 -4.51 -13.10
CA VAL A 54 -2.28 -5.82 -12.45
C VAL A 54 -3.47 -6.71 -12.81
N ASN A 55 -4.68 -6.18 -12.68
CA ASN A 55 -5.88 -6.93 -13.03
C ASN A 55 -5.88 -7.33 -14.52
N LYS A 56 -5.48 -6.42 -15.41
CA LYS A 56 -5.41 -6.69 -16.86
C LYS A 56 -4.50 -7.88 -17.17
N PHE A 57 -3.31 -7.96 -16.56
CA PHE A 57 -2.35 -9.01 -16.84
C PHE A 57 -2.61 -10.31 -16.06
N LEU A 58 -3.12 -10.22 -14.83
CA LEU A 58 -3.15 -11.34 -13.89
C LEU A 58 -4.56 -11.92 -13.64
N HIS A 59 -5.63 -11.37 -14.24
CA HIS A 59 -6.99 -11.87 -14.04
C HIS A 59 -7.20 -13.35 -14.43
N LYS A 60 -6.33 -13.88 -15.27
CA LYS A 60 -6.35 -15.28 -15.68
C LYS A 60 -5.86 -16.27 -14.60
N TYR A 61 -5.36 -15.76 -13.48
CA TYR A 61 -4.92 -16.54 -12.33
C TYR A 61 -5.93 -16.42 -11.17
N PRO A 62 -6.99 -17.24 -11.14
CA PRO A 62 -8.04 -17.13 -10.12
C PRO A 62 -7.53 -17.38 -8.71
N GLU A 63 -6.42 -18.13 -8.58
CA GLU A 63 -5.77 -18.43 -7.30
C GLU A 63 -5.26 -17.16 -6.60
N LEU A 64 -4.95 -16.11 -7.35
CA LEU A 64 -4.54 -14.81 -6.78
C LEU A 64 -5.68 -14.08 -6.06
N LYS A 65 -6.94 -14.43 -6.34
CA LYS A 65 -8.12 -13.81 -5.71
C LYS A 65 -8.08 -12.28 -5.78
N LEU A 66 -7.76 -11.72 -6.96
CA LEU A 66 -7.53 -10.29 -7.16
C LEU A 66 -8.68 -9.41 -6.66
N ASP A 67 -9.93 -9.87 -6.78
CA ASP A 67 -11.10 -9.11 -6.31
C ASP A 67 -11.08 -8.87 -4.80
N THR A 68 -10.50 -9.79 -4.03
CA THR A 68 -10.36 -9.64 -2.58
C THR A 68 -9.16 -8.76 -2.18
N ARG A 69 -8.34 -8.37 -3.15
CA ARG A 69 -7.10 -7.60 -2.94
C ARG A 69 -7.21 -6.15 -3.42
N ARG A 70 -8.38 -5.74 -3.91
CA ARG A 70 -8.60 -4.37 -4.39
C ARG A 70 -8.52 -3.36 -3.27
N LYS A 71 -7.80 -2.26 -3.52
CA LYS A 71 -7.47 -1.23 -2.52
C LYS A 71 -7.99 0.15 -2.87
N ILE A 72 -8.34 0.38 -4.13
CA ILE A 72 -8.68 1.72 -4.62
C ILE A 72 -9.84 2.36 -3.85
N LEU A 73 -10.88 1.59 -3.53
CA LEU A 73 -12.04 2.12 -2.80
C LEU A 73 -11.67 2.51 -1.38
N ALA A 74 -10.87 1.68 -0.68
CA ALA A 74 -10.46 1.95 0.69
C ALA A 74 -9.61 3.24 0.78
N ILE A 75 -8.62 3.39 -0.09
CA ILE A 75 -7.75 4.57 -0.07
C ILE A 75 -8.48 5.85 -0.50
N THR A 76 -9.38 5.74 -1.48
CA THR A 76 -10.21 6.87 -1.90
C THR A 76 -11.13 7.32 -0.77
N THR A 77 -11.71 6.38 -0.02
CA THR A 77 -12.53 6.69 1.15
C THR A 77 -11.74 7.44 2.21
N ASP A 78 -10.52 6.99 2.53
CA ASP A 78 -9.67 7.65 3.51
C ASP A 78 -9.30 9.09 3.08
N LEU A 79 -8.97 9.29 1.81
CA LEU A 79 -8.63 10.60 1.28
C LEU A 79 -9.83 11.55 1.30
N ASN A 80 -11.02 11.06 0.93
CA ASN A 80 -12.25 11.85 1.01
C ASN A 80 -12.58 12.26 2.46
N ASN A 81 -12.42 11.34 3.41
CA ASN A 81 -12.63 11.64 4.83
C ASN A 81 -11.68 12.70 5.37
N LEU A 82 -10.51 12.86 4.77
CA LEU A 82 -9.52 13.88 5.12
C LEU A 82 -9.63 15.15 4.28
N ASN A 83 -10.65 15.27 3.43
CA ASN A 83 -10.86 16.38 2.48
C ASN A 83 -9.63 16.63 1.59
N VAL A 84 -9.01 15.56 1.10
CA VAL A 84 -7.89 15.63 0.17
C VAL A 84 -8.40 15.50 -1.26
N ASP A 85 -8.23 16.56 -2.04
CA ASP A 85 -8.49 16.52 -3.48
C ASP A 85 -7.27 15.96 -4.21
N ILE A 86 -7.51 15.00 -5.09
CA ILE A 86 -6.45 14.39 -5.90
C ILE A 86 -6.69 14.72 -7.36
N ASN A 87 -5.72 15.39 -7.97
CA ASN A 87 -5.66 15.55 -9.41
C ASN A 87 -5.02 14.32 -10.04
N ASN A 88 -5.72 13.72 -10.97
CA ASN A 88 -5.33 12.47 -11.63
C ASN A 88 -4.29 12.65 -12.75
N ASP A 89 -3.41 13.64 -12.64
CA ASP A 89 -2.39 13.98 -13.64
C ASP A 89 -1.13 13.08 -13.57
N SER A 90 -1.27 11.84 -13.13
CA SER A 90 -0.12 10.94 -13.13
C SER A 90 0.24 10.50 -14.54
N ILE A 91 1.40 10.91 -15.02
CA ILE A 91 2.08 10.28 -16.14
C ILE A 91 2.44 8.87 -15.69
N ALA A 92 1.69 7.89 -16.17
CA ALA A 92 1.87 6.52 -15.78
C ALA A 92 2.83 5.81 -16.75
N ASP A 93 3.94 5.29 -16.25
CA ASP A 93 4.63 4.22 -16.95
C ASP A 93 3.71 3.00 -16.93
N ASN A 94 3.49 2.38 -18.08
CA ASN A 94 2.67 1.20 -18.17
C ASN A 94 3.49 -0.05 -17.83
N LEU A 95 2.84 -1.05 -17.25
CA LEU A 95 3.43 -2.37 -17.14
C LEU A 95 3.42 -3.03 -18.53
N ASP A 96 4.53 -3.63 -18.90
CA ASP A 96 4.71 -4.23 -20.23
C ASP A 96 4.39 -5.72 -20.27
N ASN A 97 4.42 -6.40 -19.13
CA ASN A 97 4.29 -7.85 -19.06
C ASN A 97 3.80 -8.34 -17.68
N GLU A 98 3.54 -9.66 -17.61
CA GLU A 98 3.08 -10.29 -16.37
C GLU A 98 4.09 -10.25 -15.23
N ALA A 99 5.38 -10.35 -15.52
CA ALA A 99 6.42 -10.31 -14.48
C ALA A 99 6.42 -8.96 -13.77
N GLU A 100 6.26 -7.88 -14.51
CA GLU A 100 6.11 -6.54 -13.95
C GLU A 100 4.80 -6.39 -13.15
N ALA A 101 3.72 -6.99 -13.64
CA ALA A 101 2.45 -7.00 -12.93
C ALA A 101 2.54 -7.77 -11.60
N PHE A 102 3.24 -8.90 -11.57
CA PHE A 102 3.53 -9.61 -10.31
C PHE A 102 4.39 -8.78 -9.37
N GLY A 103 5.40 -8.07 -9.90
CA GLY A 103 6.23 -7.14 -9.12
C GLY A 103 5.39 -6.02 -8.48
N ALA A 104 4.52 -5.40 -9.25
CA ALA A 104 3.61 -4.37 -8.75
C ALA A 104 2.66 -4.92 -7.67
N LEU A 105 2.07 -6.08 -7.90
CA LEU A 105 1.21 -6.74 -6.90
C LEU A 105 1.99 -7.10 -5.64
N TYR A 106 3.23 -7.58 -5.76
CA TYR A 106 4.12 -7.83 -4.63
C TYR A 106 4.31 -6.59 -3.75
N VAL A 107 4.58 -5.44 -4.36
CA VAL A 107 4.74 -4.18 -3.63
C VAL A 107 3.44 -3.79 -2.93
N MET A 108 2.30 -3.86 -3.63
CA MET A 108 1.00 -3.51 -3.05
C MET A 108 0.59 -4.44 -1.90
N GLU A 109 0.81 -5.74 -2.04
CA GLU A 109 0.49 -6.71 -0.98
C GLU A 109 1.47 -6.64 0.19
N GLY A 110 2.77 -6.48 -0.09
CA GLY A 110 3.79 -6.32 0.94
C GLY A 110 3.58 -5.08 1.80
N SER A 111 3.13 -3.98 1.20
CA SER A 111 2.84 -2.74 1.92
C SER A 111 1.68 -2.87 2.92
N THR A 112 0.78 -3.84 2.76
CA THR A 112 -0.30 -4.08 3.73
C THR A 112 0.20 -4.58 5.08
N LEU A 113 1.30 -5.32 5.11
CA LEU A 113 1.93 -5.73 6.38
C LEU A 113 2.49 -4.53 7.12
N GLY A 114 3.27 -3.71 6.44
CA GLY A 114 3.80 -2.45 6.96
C GLY A 114 2.66 -1.51 7.37
N GLY A 115 1.62 -1.42 6.55
CA GLY A 115 0.43 -0.62 6.81
C GLY A 115 -0.28 -0.99 8.12
N ASN A 116 -0.38 -2.27 8.43
CA ASN A 116 -0.97 -2.72 9.69
C ASN A 116 -0.14 -2.27 10.91
N VAL A 117 1.18 -2.31 10.81
CA VAL A 117 2.09 -1.78 11.85
C VAL A 117 1.91 -0.26 11.99
N ILE A 118 1.89 0.47 10.88
CA ILE A 118 1.65 1.92 10.84
C ILE A 118 0.34 2.26 11.55
N MET A 119 -0.76 1.63 11.17
CA MET A 119 -2.06 1.84 11.76
C MET A 119 -2.05 1.62 13.29
N LYS A 120 -1.46 0.53 13.75
CA LYS A 120 -1.37 0.22 15.18
C LYS A 120 -0.57 1.27 15.96
N GLN A 121 0.48 1.82 15.36
CA GLN A 121 1.27 2.88 15.99
C GLN A 121 0.52 4.22 15.97
N LEU A 122 -0.09 4.59 14.87
CA LEU A 122 -0.85 5.84 14.75
C LEU A 122 -2.06 5.88 15.68
N ARG A 123 -2.72 4.75 15.93
CA ARG A 123 -3.82 4.65 16.91
C ARG A 123 -3.39 5.03 18.34
N LYS A 124 -2.11 4.95 18.67
CA LYS A 124 -1.56 5.38 19.96
C LYS A 124 -1.30 6.88 20.02
N ASN A 125 -1.41 7.59 18.91
CA ASN A 125 -1.18 9.02 18.82
C ASN A 125 -2.50 9.76 18.89
N PRO A 126 -2.71 10.68 19.88
CA PRO A 126 -3.96 11.42 20.04
C PRO A 126 -4.37 12.22 18.80
N ALA A 127 -3.42 12.66 17.97
CA ALA A 127 -3.72 13.37 16.72
C ALA A 127 -4.52 12.51 15.70
N PHE A 128 -4.56 11.20 15.90
CA PHE A 128 -5.23 10.22 15.02
C PHE A 128 -6.45 9.56 15.68
N GLU A 129 -6.93 10.09 16.80
CA GLU A 129 -8.03 9.52 17.57
C GLU A 129 -9.31 9.32 16.73
N ASP A 130 -9.62 10.30 15.89
CA ASP A 130 -10.83 10.30 15.05
C ASP A 130 -10.61 9.74 13.63
N ILE A 131 -9.43 9.19 13.36
CA ILE A 131 -9.09 8.70 12.02
C ILE A 131 -9.51 7.23 11.85
N THR A 132 -10.25 6.96 10.78
CA THR A 132 -10.55 5.60 10.32
C THR A 132 -9.51 5.18 9.28
N PHE A 133 -8.88 4.03 9.49
CA PHE A 133 -7.84 3.50 8.63
C PHE A 133 -8.39 2.41 7.71
N ASN A 134 -9.09 2.79 6.64
CA ASN A 134 -9.67 1.82 5.70
C ASN A 134 -8.60 1.17 4.84
N TYR A 135 -7.63 1.94 4.36
CA TYR A 135 -6.56 1.43 3.51
C TYR A 135 -5.52 0.62 4.29
N PHE A 136 -4.93 1.19 5.33
CA PHE A 136 -3.91 0.50 6.13
C PHE A 136 -4.49 -0.63 6.98
N GLY A 137 -5.77 -0.60 7.29
CA GLY A 137 -6.49 -1.64 8.00
C GLY A 137 -7.27 -2.61 7.10
N ILE A 138 -7.04 -2.61 5.79
CA ILE A 138 -7.90 -3.31 4.80
C ILE A 138 -8.05 -4.81 5.08
N TYR A 139 -7.01 -5.48 5.53
CA TYR A 139 -7.05 -6.90 5.88
C TYR A 139 -7.20 -7.15 7.37
N GLY A 140 -7.11 -6.12 8.20
CA GLY A 140 -7.19 -6.26 9.66
C GLY A 140 -6.22 -7.31 10.18
N ASP A 141 -6.70 -8.22 11.03
CA ASP A 141 -5.90 -9.31 11.60
C ASP A 141 -5.51 -10.39 10.58
N LYS A 142 -6.07 -10.36 9.38
CA LYS A 142 -5.78 -11.31 8.32
C LYS A 142 -4.59 -10.91 7.45
N SER A 143 -3.94 -9.77 7.70
CA SER A 143 -2.81 -9.27 6.88
C SER A 143 -1.73 -10.31 6.66
N GLY A 144 -1.31 -11.01 7.71
CA GLY A 144 -0.30 -12.08 7.63
C GLY A 144 -0.74 -13.25 6.77
N LEU A 145 -2.00 -13.68 6.91
CA LEU A 145 -2.57 -14.78 6.11
C LEU A 145 -2.68 -14.39 4.64
N MET A 146 -3.14 -13.18 4.35
CA MET A 146 -3.25 -12.67 2.97
C MET A 146 -1.89 -12.59 2.29
N TRP A 147 -0.87 -12.20 3.03
CA TRP A 147 0.50 -12.16 2.56
C TRP A 147 1.08 -13.56 2.31
N GLN A 148 0.85 -14.50 3.22
CA GLN A 148 1.28 -15.90 3.04
C GLN A 148 0.58 -16.57 1.85
N ASP A 149 -0.72 -16.36 1.71
CA ASP A 149 -1.52 -16.86 0.59
C ASP A 149 -0.99 -16.34 -0.76
N PHE A 150 -0.65 -15.04 -0.81
CA PHE A 150 -0.03 -14.46 -1.99
C PHE A 150 1.34 -15.07 -2.31
N LYS A 151 2.21 -15.24 -1.31
CA LYS A 151 3.56 -15.82 -1.52
C LYS A 151 3.55 -17.30 -1.88
N ALA A 152 2.49 -18.01 -1.54
CA ALA A 152 2.34 -19.43 -1.88
C ALA A 152 2.00 -19.66 -3.36
N PHE A 153 1.52 -18.63 -4.05
CA PHE A 153 1.30 -18.67 -5.49
C PHE A 153 2.63 -18.67 -6.25
#